data_c80774875dd93935dacccabb2fd7a14e
#
_entry.id   c80774875dd93935dacccabb2fd7a14e
#
_cell.length_a   1.000
_cell.length_b   1.000
_cell.length_c   1.000
_cell.angle_alpha   90.00
_cell.angle_beta   90.00
_cell.angle_gamma   90.00
#
_symmetry.space_group_name_H-M   'P 1'
#
loop_
_entity.id
_entity.type
_entity.pdbx_description
1 polymer ?
#
loop_
_entity_poly.entity_id
_entity_poly.type
_entity_poly.pdbx_seq_one_letter_code
_entity_poly.pdbx_strand_id
1 'polypeptide(L)'
;MNKTVICTFFFTIIMNTFSFSQSGRISDFGIKIGVYETGKNNAITDVAGVKVGQTTLIEGDNIRTGVTAILPYEGNIFQNKIPAAIYIANGFGKLAGYSQVEELGEIETPIILTNTLSVPTAADALIDFTLSFKENNNVRSVNPVVGETNDGQLNDIRGRHVTKQHVLDAIKNAKQGVVEEGCVGAGTGTICFGFKGGIGTASRKISDADGGYTVGVLVQTNYGGDLTIAGVPIGRELQKKETENSGDGSCMIVVATDAPITSRNLKRLARRAMFGLAKTGGNCSNGSGEYVIAFSTNEEMRISYLRGTKFYVENKEL
;
A
#
# COMPACT_ATOMS: atom_id res chain seq x y z
N MET A 1 15.25 68.83 45.85
CA MET A 1 15.29 68.38 44.44
C MET A 1 15.30 66.86 44.42
N ASN A 2 14.08 66.28 44.27
CA ASN A 2 13.96 64.85 44.21
C ASN A 2 14.00 64.37 42.72
N LYS A 3 14.97 63.55 42.38
CA LYS A 3 15.04 62.94 41.09
C LYS A 3 14.33 61.58 41.13
N THR A 4 13.14 61.52 40.48
CA THR A 4 12.39 60.27 40.26
C THR A 4 13.04 59.55 39.10
N VAL A 5 13.58 58.33 39.33
CA VAL A 5 14.11 57.44 38.30
C VAL A 5 12.94 56.57 37.84
N ILE A 6 12.50 56.75 36.61
CA ILE A 6 11.50 55.90 35.96
C ILE A 6 12.24 54.70 35.31
N CYS A 7 12.06 53.51 35.90
CA CYS A 7 12.51 52.24 35.32
C CYS A 7 11.48 51.75 34.36
N THR A 8 11.73 51.82 33.04
CA THR A 8 10.91 51.28 32.01
C THR A 8 11.26 49.81 31.82
N PHE A 9 10.37 48.90 32.26
CA PHE A 9 10.49 47.46 32.00
C PHE A 9 10.03 47.17 30.59
N PHE A 10 10.95 46.79 29.69
CA PHE A 10 10.63 46.21 28.39
C PHE A 10 10.23 44.74 28.59
N PHE A 11 8.96 44.44 28.46
CA PHE A 11 8.44 43.06 28.43
C PHE A 11 8.57 42.53 26.99
N THR A 12 9.61 41.75 26.70
CA THR A 12 9.78 41.08 25.41
C THR A 12 8.87 39.86 25.41
N ILE A 13 7.74 39.96 24.73
CA ILE A 13 6.87 38.83 24.46
C ILE A 13 7.56 37.97 23.39
N ILE A 14 8.15 36.84 23.80
CA ILE A 14 8.60 35.80 22.88
C ILE A 14 7.37 35.08 22.40
N MET A 15 6.88 35.45 21.21
CA MET A 15 5.89 34.67 20.48
C MET A 15 6.59 33.38 20.00
N ASN A 16 6.40 32.30 20.73
CA ASN A 16 6.68 30.96 20.19
C ASN A 16 5.71 30.69 19.04
N THR A 17 6.14 30.92 17.81
CA THR A 17 5.44 30.46 16.64
C THR A 17 5.61 28.93 16.57
N PHE A 18 4.63 28.21 17.07
CA PHE A 18 4.51 26.79 16.78
C PHE A 18 4.24 26.67 15.27
N SER A 19 5.26 26.32 14.52
CA SER A 19 5.12 25.93 13.12
C SER A 19 4.47 24.55 13.10
N PHE A 20 3.16 24.50 13.00
CA PHE A 20 2.47 23.26 12.70
C PHE A 20 2.85 22.84 11.27
N SER A 21 3.60 21.74 11.16
CA SER A 21 3.78 21.09 9.85
C SER A 21 2.41 20.70 9.34
N GLN A 22 1.95 21.38 8.30
CA GLN A 22 0.67 21.06 7.65
C GLN A 22 0.89 19.79 6.85
N SER A 23 0.43 18.65 7.40
CA SER A 23 0.38 17.41 6.64
C SER A 23 -0.85 17.43 5.74
N GLY A 24 -0.65 17.16 4.45
CA GLY A 24 -1.75 17.13 3.49
C GLY A 24 -1.37 16.32 2.25
N ARG A 25 -2.38 15.94 1.49
CA ARG A 25 -2.16 15.32 0.18
C ARG A 25 -1.74 16.40 -0.82
N ILE A 26 -1.05 15.99 -1.87
CA ILE A 26 -0.64 16.90 -2.95
C ILE A 26 -1.82 17.66 -3.57
N SER A 27 -3.01 17.05 -3.61
CA SER A 27 -4.26 17.69 -4.04
C SER A 27 -4.69 18.86 -3.16
N ASP A 28 -4.38 18.83 -1.86
CA ASP A 28 -4.75 19.87 -0.90
C ASP A 28 -3.95 21.16 -1.16
N PHE A 29 -2.83 21.02 -1.86
CA PHE A 29 -2.00 22.12 -2.34
C PHE A 29 -2.32 22.53 -3.79
N GLY A 30 -3.46 22.09 -4.35
CA GLY A 30 -3.93 22.46 -5.68
C GLY A 30 -3.20 21.76 -6.84
N ILE A 31 -2.37 20.76 -6.57
CA ILE A 31 -1.65 20.01 -7.60
C ILE A 31 -2.49 18.82 -8.05
N LYS A 32 -3.02 18.85 -9.27
CA LYS A 32 -3.78 17.75 -9.88
C LYS A 32 -2.85 16.82 -10.65
N ILE A 33 -2.83 15.53 -10.30
CA ILE A 33 -2.07 14.50 -11.01
C ILE A 33 -2.99 13.70 -11.93
N GLY A 34 -2.70 13.75 -13.23
CA GLY A 34 -3.49 13.06 -14.25
C GLY A 34 -4.75 13.83 -14.67
N VAL A 35 -5.57 13.18 -15.52
CA VAL A 35 -6.74 13.80 -16.17
C VAL A 35 -8.07 13.27 -15.66
N TYR A 36 -8.08 12.09 -15.04
CA TYR A 36 -9.29 11.48 -14.52
C TYR A 36 -9.68 12.04 -13.14
N GLU A 37 -10.98 12.09 -12.89
CA GLU A 37 -11.49 12.49 -11.58
C GLU A 37 -11.21 11.43 -10.51
N THR A 38 -11.06 11.87 -9.27
CA THR A 38 -10.90 10.96 -8.13
C THR A 38 -12.24 10.34 -7.73
N GLY A 39 -12.20 9.17 -7.09
CA GLY A 39 -13.35 8.70 -6.31
C GLY A 39 -13.56 9.57 -5.06
N LYS A 40 -14.61 9.25 -4.31
CA LYS A 40 -15.09 10.05 -3.15
C LYS A 40 -14.01 10.25 -2.08
N ASN A 41 -13.24 9.21 -1.77
CA ASN A 41 -12.21 9.23 -0.73
C ASN A 41 -10.81 9.43 -1.32
N ASN A 42 -10.67 9.42 -2.65
CA ASN A 42 -9.40 9.33 -3.36
C ASN A 42 -8.51 8.23 -2.77
N ALA A 43 -9.06 7.03 -2.59
CA ALA A 43 -8.43 5.90 -1.93
C ALA A 43 -8.76 4.58 -2.65
N ILE A 44 -7.97 3.53 -2.41
CA ILE A 44 -8.23 2.18 -2.95
C ILE A 44 -9.62 1.66 -2.55
N THR A 45 -10.13 2.10 -1.44
CA THR A 45 -11.46 1.77 -0.91
C THR A 45 -12.63 2.41 -1.68
N ASP A 46 -12.37 3.25 -2.66
CA ASP A 46 -13.39 3.70 -3.62
C ASP A 46 -13.79 2.62 -4.60
N VAL A 47 -12.95 1.60 -4.77
CA VAL A 47 -13.32 0.37 -5.50
C VAL A 47 -14.30 -0.44 -4.64
N ALA A 48 -15.44 -0.77 -5.21
CA ALA A 48 -16.53 -1.45 -4.49
C ALA A 48 -16.04 -2.76 -3.83
N GLY A 49 -16.35 -2.93 -2.55
CA GLY A 49 -15.98 -4.10 -1.74
C GLY A 49 -14.64 -3.98 -1.03
N VAL A 50 -13.71 -3.18 -1.52
CA VAL A 50 -12.36 -3.09 -0.92
C VAL A 50 -12.41 -2.47 0.47
N LYS A 51 -11.72 -3.13 1.41
CA LYS A 51 -11.51 -2.65 2.78
C LYS A 51 -10.02 -2.61 3.09
N VAL A 52 -9.61 -1.64 3.90
CA VAL A 52 -8.23 -1.52 4.40
C VAL A 52 -8.24 -1.41 5.91
N GLY A 53 -7.37 -2.18 6.56
CA GLY A 53 -7.14 -2.11 7.99
C GLY A 53 -5.66 -2.08 8.31
N GLN A 54 -5.31 -1.46 9.43
CA GLN A 54 -3.92 -1.25 9.81
C GLN A 54 -3.72 -1.54 11.29
N THR A 55 -2.55 -2.08 11.61
CA THR A 55 -2.03 -2.21 12.98
C THR A 55 -0.66 -1.57 13.01
N THR A 56 -0.50 -0.50 13.79
CA THR A 56 0.72 0.28 13.90
C THR A 56 1.42 -0.04 15.22
N LEU A 57 2.71 -0.33 15.16
CA LEU A 57 3.56 -0.60 16.32
C LEU A 57 4.59 0.53 16.46
N ILE A 58 4.44 1.33 17.51
CA ILE A 58 5.37 2.38 17.91
C ILE A 58 5.64 2.19 19.39
N GLU A 59 6.76 1.56 19.72
CA GLU A 59 7.13 1.22 21.08
C GLU A 59 8.59 1.60 21.36
N GLY A 60 8.86 2.13 22.53
CA GLY A 60 10.19 2.59 22.91
C GLY A 60 10.82 3.50 21.85
N ASP A 61 12.13 3.42 21.70
CA ASP A 61 12.89 4.30 20.80
C ASP A 61 13.16 3.67 19.42
N ASN A 62 12.98 2.35 19.27
CA ASN A 62 13.47 1.59 18.12
C ASN A 62 12.45 0.66 17.46
N ILE A 63 11.20 0.54 17.95
CA ILE A 63 10.16 -0.26 17.30
C ILE A 63 9.25 0.66 16.51
N ARG A 64 9.36 0.60 15.19
CA ARG A 64 8.60 1.40 14.22
C ARG A 64 8.19 0.50 13.06
N THR A 65 7.11 -0.24 13.19
CA THR A 65 6.68 -1.23 12.20
C THR A 65 5.16 -1.40 12.23
N GLY A 66 4.63 -2.36 11.49
CA GLY A 66 3.22 -2.66 11.51
C GLY A 66 2.75 -3.53 10.35
N VAL A 67 1.42 -3.59 10.21
CA VAL A 67 0.72 -4.42 9.23
C VAL A 67 -0.36 -3.59 8.56
N THR A 68 -0.47 -3.71 7.24
CA THR A 68 -1.60 -3.20 6.46
C THR A 68 -2.29 -4.38 5.76
N ALA A 69 -3.58 -4.56 6.02
CA ALA A 69 -4.41 -5.57 5.40
C ALA A 69 -5.31 -4.94 4.33
N ILE A 70 -5.34 -5.53 3.14
CA ILE A 70 -6.24 -5.16 2.06
C ILE A 70 -7.15 -6.34 1.78
N LEU A 71 -8.46 -6.16 2.00
CA LEU A 71 -9.48 -7.15 1.74
C LEU A 71 -10.20 -6.76 0.45
N PRO A 72 -10.17 -7.63 -0.57
CA PRO A 72 -10.89 -7.37 -1.82
C PRO A 72 -12.40 -7.26 -1.65
N TYR A 73 -12.95 -8.02 -0.72
CA TYR A 73 -14.34 -7.95 -0.26
C TYR A 73 -14.48 -8.60 1.13
N GLU A 74 -15.65 -8.48 1.75
CA GLU A 74 -15.94 -9.08 3.04
C GLU A 74 -16.45 -10.52 2.87
N GLY A 75 -15.84 -11.47 3.58
CA GLY A 75 -16.26 -12.86 3.58
C GLY A 75 -15.11 -13.84 3.33
N ASN A 76 -15.49 -15.05 2.94
CA ASN A 76 -14.56 -16.15 2.72
C ASN A 76 -13.99 -16.09 1.29
N ILE A 77 -12.84 -15.42 1.13
CA ILE A 77 -12.17 -15.24 -0.16
C ILE A 77 -11.72 -16.59 -0.73
N PHE A 78 -11.40 -17.56 0.11
CA PHE A 78 -11.01 -18.90 -0.33
C PHE A 78 -12.13 -19.61 -1.10
N GLN A 79 -13.38 -19.47 -0.65
CA GLN A 79 -14.52 -20.10 -1.29
C GLN A 79 -14.96 -19.41 -2.58
N ASN A 80 -14.70 -18.10 -2.69
CA ASN A 80 -14.99 -17.30 -3.87
C ASN A 80 -13.78 -16.44 -4.20
N LYS A 81 -12.80 -17.05 -4.85
CA LYS A 81 -11.54 -16.40 -5.19
C LYS A 81 -11.76 -15.28 -6.20
N ILE A 82 -10.85 -14.35 -6.24
CA ILE A 82 -10.91 -13.22 -7.17
C ILE A 82 -9.79 -13.28 -8.20
N PRO A 83 -10.06 -12.85 -9.44
CA PRO A 83 -9.02 -12.76 -10.44
C PRO A 83 -7.96 -11.76 -10.00
N ALA A 84 -6.71 -12.15 -10.14
CA ALA A 84 -5.56 -11.35 -9.76
C ALA A 84 -4.37 -11.61 -10.67
N ALA A 85 -3.39 -10.72 -10.61
CA ALA A 85 -2.10 -10.90 -11.25
C ALA A 85 -1.02 -10.18 -10.45
N ILE A 86 0.20 -10.67 -10.55
CA ILE A 86 1.38 -10.05 -9.97
C ILE A 86 2.34 -9.68 -11.10
N TYR A 87 2.93 -8.49 -11.00
CA TYR A 87 4.03 -8.06 -11.85
C TYR A 87 5.23 -7.70 -10.98
N ILE A 88 6.38 -8.28 -11.30
CA ILE A 88 7.67 -8.02 -10.65
C ILE A 88 8.48 -7.18 -11.60
N ALA A 89 8.84 -5.96 -11.20
CA ALA A 89 9.73 -5.10 -11.97
C ALA A 89 11.20 -5.34 -11.60
N ASN A 90 11.49 -5.41 -10.29
CA ASN A 90 12.74 -5.90 -9.76
C ASN A 90 12.46 -6.79 -8.54
N GLY A 91 13.10 -7.95 -8.45
CA GLY A 91 12.73 -9.03 -7.54
C GLY A 91 13.57 -9.15 -6.27
N PHE A 92 14.28 -8.11 -5.85
CA PHE A 92 15.06 -8.15 -4.62
C PHE A 92 14.15 -7.94 -3.40
N GLY A 93 13.38 -8.96 -3.03
CA GLY A 93 12.41 -8.90 -1.93
C GLY A 93 11.66 -10.21 -1.74
N LYS A 94 10.65 -10.20 -0.90
CA LYS A 94 9.83 -11.36 -0.55
C LYS A 94 8.37 -11.04 -0.85
N LEU A 95 7.79 -11.76 -1.80
CA LEU A 95 6.36 -11.76 -2.06
C LEU A 95 5.86 -13.20 -1.95
N ALA A 96 5.30 -13.54 -0.80
CA ALA A 96 4.66 -14.84 -0.61
C ALA A 96 3.42 -14.95 -1.49
N GLY A 97 3.14 -16.15 -1.98
CA GLY A 97 1.98 -16.43 -2.81
C GLY A 97 2.16 -16.19 -4.31
N TYR A 98 3.30 -15.63 -4.74
CA TYR A 98 3.56 -15.27 -6.13
C TYR A 98 3.32 -16.40 -7.12
N SER A 99 3.90 -17.59 -6.87
CA SER A 99 3.88 -18.68 -7.83
C SER A 99 2.46 -19.17 -8.19
N GLN A 100 1.58 -19.29 -7.19
CA GLN A 100 0.21 -19.71 -7.43
C GLN A 100 -0.61 -18.62 -8.12
N VAL A 101 -0.41 -17.35 -7.74
CA VAL A 101 -1.10 -16.24 -8.42
C VAL A 101 -0.66 -16.11 -9.87
N GLU A 102 0.64 -16.30 -10.15
CA GLU A 102 1.18 -16.28 -11.51
C GLU A 102 0.62 -17.41 -12.38
N GLU A 103 0.47 -18.59 -11.80
CA GLU A 103 0.00 -19.79 -12.52
C GLU A 103 -1.54 -19.79 -12.70
N LEU A 104 -2.28 -19.49 -11.62
CA LEU A 104 -3.74 -19.63 -11.63
C LEU A 104 -4.48 -18.31 -11.92
N GLY A 105 -3.83 -17.17 -11.77
CA GLY A 105 -4.44 -15.88 -12.03
C GLY A 105 -5.49 -15.46 -10.98
N GLU A 106 -5.39 -15.97 -9.76
CA GLU A 106 -6.36 -15.73 -8.69
C GLU A 106 -5.70 -15.60 -7.33
N ILE A 107 -6.36 -14.91 -6.38
CA ILE A 107 -6.00 -14.87 -4.96
C ILE A 107 -7.14 -15.45 -4.12
N GLU A 108 -6.76 -16.07 -2.99
CA GLU A 108 -7.66 -16.82 -2.11
C GLU A 108 -7.59 -16.37 -0.64
N THR A 109 -6.81 -15.33 -0.34
CA THR A 109 -6.67 -14.71 0.98
C THR A 109 -6.76 -13.19 0.88
N PRO A 110 -6.95 -12.47 1.99
CA PRO A 110 -6.56 -11.06 2.06
C PRO A 110 -5.11 -10.85 1.62
N ILE A 111 -4.77 -9.62 1.20
CA ILE A 111 -3.39 -9.22 0.93
C ILE A 111 -2.86 -8.54 2.19
N ILE A 112 -1.70 -9.00 2.68
CA ILE A 112 -1.01 -8.37 3.82
C ILE A 112 0.27 -7.71 3.34
N LEU A 113 0.50 -6.48 3.81
CA LEU A 113 1.77 -5.78 3.70
C LEU A 113 2.39 -5.66 5.10
N THR A 114 3.70 -5.85 5.21
CA THR A 114 4.43 -5.77 6.48
C THR A 114 5.93 -5.51 6.22
N ASN A 115 6.81 -5.81 7.19
CA ASN A 115 8.25 -5.75 6.98
C ASN A 115 8.84 -7.09 6.52
N THR A 116 10.06 -7.04 6.00
CA THR A 116 10.78 -8.17 5.38
C THR A 116 10.83 -9.42 6.27
N LEU A 117 11.21 -9.28 7.55
CA LEU A 117 11.39 -10.44 8.44
C LEU A 117 10.07 -10.94 9.05
N SER A 118 8.97 -10.23 8.85
CA SER A 118 7.65 -10.59 9.34
C SER A 118 6.77 -11.30 8.29
N VAL A 119 7.24 -11.44 7.05
CA VAL A 119 6.50 -12.16 5.98
C VAL A 119 6.08 -13.58 6.41
N PRO A 120 6.95 -14.42 7.02
CA PRO A 120 6.53 -15.75 7.46
C PRO A 120 5.42 -15.71 8.53
N THR A 121 5.51 -14.80 9.48
CA THR A 121 4.49 -14.62 10.54
C THR A 121 3.15 -14.20 9.94
N ALA A 122 3.17 -13.29 8.98
CA ALA A 122 1.97 -12.82 8.32
C ALA A 122 1.33 -13.91 7.43
N ALA A 123 2.14 -14.71 6.76
CA ALA A 123 1.66 -15.84 5.97
C ALA A 123 0.99 -16.91 6.86
N ASP A 124 1.60 -17.22 7.99
CA ASP A 124 1.05 -18.17 8.96
C ASP A 124 -0.27 -17.66 9.58
N ALA A 125 -0.36 -16.36 9.88
CA ALA A 125 -1.61 -15.72 10.34
C ALA A 125 -2.74 -15.80 9.29
N LEU A 126 -2.41 -15.61 8.00
CA LEU A 126 -3.40 -15.73 6.91
C LEU A 126 -3.90 -17.17 6.75
N ILE A 127 -3.03 -18.15 6.96
CA ILE A 127 -3.44 -19.56 6.97
C ILE A 127 -4.44 -19.79 8.12
N ASP A 128 -4.12 -19.37 9.34
CA ASP A 128 -5.01 -19.50 10.51
C ASP A 128 -6.35 -18.79 10.25
N PHE A 129 -6.31 -17.56 9.71
CA PHE A 129 -7.51 -16.81 9.36
C PHE A 129 -8.39 -17.57 8.35
N THR A 130 -7.79 -18.07 7.29
CA THR A 130 -8.52 -18.78 6.22
C THR A 130 -9.11 -20.08 6.72
N LEU A 131 -8.36 -20.84 7.53
CA LEU A 131 -8.83 -22.11 8.10
C LEU A 131 -9.87 -21.93 9.21
N SER A 132 -10.03 -20.73 9.77
CA SER A 132 -11.03 -20.45 10.80
C SER A 132 -12.48 -20.44 10.28
N PHE A 133 -12.69 -20.33 8.98
CA PHE A 133 -14.02 -20.40 8.38
C PHE A 133 -14.53 -21.84 8.37
N LYS A 134 -15.79 -22.05 8.80
CA LYS A 134 -16.41 -23.40 8.84
C LYS A 134 -16.47 -24.06 7.48
N GLU A 135 -16.68 -23.28 6.43
CA GLU A 135 -16.73 -23.73 5.04
C GLU A 135 -15.39 -24.30 4.56
N ASN A 136 -14.32 -23.97 5.27
CA ASN A 136 -12.96 -24.39 4.95
C ASN A 136 -12.48 -25.62 5.75
N ASN A 137 -13.36 -26.32 6.48
CA ASN A 137 -12.99 -27.48 7.32
C ASN A 137 -12.24 -28.60 6.57
N ASN A 138 -12.44 -28.71 5.25
CA ASN A 138 -11.78 -29.72 4.42
C ASN A 138 -10.60 -29.14 3.61
N VAL A 139 -10.30 -27.86 3.75
CA VAL A 139 -9.17 -27.21 3.07
C VAL A 139 -7.85 -27.71 3.65
N ARG A 140 -6.91 -28.07 2.79
CA ARG A 140 -5.60 -28.65 3.15
C ARG A 140 -4.42 -27.86 2.59
N SER A 141 -4.70 -26.80 1.84
CA SER A 141 -3.69 -25.92 1.27
C SER A 141 -4.25 -24.50 1.18
N VAL A 142 -3.46 -23.52 1.58
CA VAL A 142 -3.78 -22.10 1.48
C VAL A 142 -2.57 -21.38 0.93
N ASN A 143 -2.78 -20.51 -0.05
CA ASN A 143 -1.73 -19.67 -0.64
C ASN A 143 -1.85 -18.23 -0.11
N PRO A 144 -1.18 -17.89 1.00
CA PRO A 144 -1.21 -16.56 1.57
C PRO A 144 -0.47 -15.55 0.68
N VAL A 145 -1.05 -14.36 0.47
CA VAL A 145 -0.40 -13.28 -0.28
C VAL A 145 0.13 -12.23 0.69
N VAL A 146 1.45 -12.16 0.80
CA VAL A 146 2.14 -11.23 1.73
C VAL A 146 3.27 -10.52 1.00
N GLY A 147 3.18 -9.18 0.94
CA GLY A 147 4.25 -8.31 0.45
C GLY A 147 4.98 -7.58 1.57
N GLU A 148 6.15 -7.01 1.23
CA GLU A 148 7.00 -6.39 2.25
C GLU A 148 7.85 -5.25 1.73
N THR A 149 8.30 -4.42 2.66
CA THR A 149 9.46 -3.55 2.49
C THR A 149 10.36 -3.61 3.71
N ASN A 150 11.65 -3.34 3.55
CA ASN A 150 12.61 -3.39 4.66
C ASN A 150 12.58 -2.10 5.47
N ASP A 151 12.04 -2.15 6.69
CA ASP A 151 11.95 -1.00 7.61
C ASP A 151 13.14 -0.90 8.59
N GLY A 152 14.18 -1.71 8.41
CA GLY A 152 15.29 -1.88 9.35
C GLY A 152 16.16 -0.64 9.58
N GLN A 153 15.92 0.46 8.88
CA GLN A 153 16.59 1.74 9.15
C GLN A 153 15.99 2.47 10.37
N LEU A 154 14.67 2.38 10.56
CA LEU A 154 13.94 3.03 11.65
C LEU A 154 13.38 2.04 12.67
N ASN A 155 13.40 0.76 12.35
CA ASN A 155 12.83 -0.32 13.14
C ASN A 155 13.88 -1.33 13.54
N ASP A 156 13.83 -1.84 14.77
CA ASP A 156 14.51 -3.08 15.16
C ASP A 156 13.88 -4.28 14.43
N ILE A 157 14.16 -4.41 13.15
CA ILE A 157 13.59 -5.46 12.30
C ILE A 157 13.98 -6.87 12.77
N ARG A 158 15.15 -7.03 13.43
CA ARG A 158 15.64 -8.32 13.92
C ARG A 158 14.85 -8.82 15.14
N GLY A 159 14.26 -7.91 15.91
CA GLY A 159 13.38 -8.23 17.03
C GLY A 159 12.08 -8.90 16.57
N ARG A 160 11.69 -8.78 15.29
CA ARG A 160 10.50 -9.44 14.71
C ARG A 160 9.23 -9.18 15.52
N HIS A 161 8.97 -7.92 15.80
CA HIS A 161 7.91 -7.47 16.73
C HIS A 161 6.49 -7.68 16.20
N VAL A 162 6.31 -7.90 14.89
CA VAL A 162 5.00 -8.23 14.31
C VAL A 162 4.62 -9.66 14.68
N THR A 163 3.47 -9.83 15.34
CA THR A 163 2.88 -11.10 15.72
C THR A 163 1.70 -11.48 14.84
N LYS A 164 1.23 -12.74 14.89
CA LYS A 164 -0.02 -13.16 14.24
C LYS A 164 -1.22 -12.31 14.67
N GLN A 165 -1.30 -11.93 15.95
CA GLN A 165 -2.41 -11.12 16.46
C GLN A 165 -2.45 -9.76 15.76
N HIS A 166 -1.32 -9.09 15.53
CA HIS A 166 -1.27 -7.82 14.81
C HIS A 166 -1.83 -7.94 13.38
N VAL A 167 -1.59 -9.07 12.71
CA VAL A 167 -2.15 -9.35 11.39
C VAL A 167 -3.67 -9.55 11.46
N LEU A 168 -4.14 -10.34 12.41
CA LEU A 168 -5.56 -10.58 12.63
C LEU A 168 -6.31 -9.30 13.03
N ASP A 169 -5.68 -8.45 13.83
CA ASP A 169 -6.23 -7.14 14.20
C ASP A 169 -6.33 -6.20 12.99
N ALA A 170 -5.32 -6.18 12.12
CA ALA A 170 -5.39 -5.42 10.88
C ALA A 170 -6.53 -5.90 9.96
N ILE A 171 -6.74 -7.22 9.84
CA ILE A 171 -7.86 -7.80 9.09
C ILE A 171 -9.20 -7.41 9.72
N LYS A 172 -9.33 -7.56 11.04
CA LYS A 172 -10.54 -7.24 11.80
C LYS A 172 -10.93 -5.77 11.73
N ASN A 173 -9.94 -4.88 11.74
CA ASN A 173 -10.13 -3.42 11.69
C ASN A 173 -10.33 -2.89 10.27
N ALA A 174 -10.31 -3.77 9.25
CA ALA A 174 -10.47 -3.36 7.87
C ALA A 174 -11.85 -2.77 7.59
N LYS A 175 -11.89 -1.59 7.02
CA LYS A 175 -13.10 -0.83 6.73
C LYS A 175 -13.03 -0.14 5.37
N GLN A 176 -14.19 0.20 4.82
CA GLN A 176 -14.34 1.10 3.69
C GLN A 176 -14.17 2.56 4.12
N GLY A 177 -14.08 3.47 3.16
CA GLY A 177 -13.99 4.90 3.40
C GLY A 177 -12.55 5.41 3.36
N VAL A 178 -12.26 6.47 4.11
CA VAL A 178 -10.94 7.09 4.14
C VAL A 178 -9.90 6.11 4.70
N VAL A 179 -8.80 5.95 3.98
CA VAL A 179 -7.63 5.17 4.41
C VAL A 179 -6.65 6.13 5.08
N GLU A 180 -6.17 5.76 6.25
CA GLU A 180 -5.11 6.50 6.93
C GLU A 180 -3.78 6.31 6.19
N GLU A 181 -3.05 7.41 5.96
CA GLU A 181 -1.82 7.45 5.18
C GLU A 181 -0.60 7.87 6.03
N GLY A 182 0.59 7.67 5.47
CA GLY A 182 1.85 8.05 6.12
C GLY A 182 2.41 6.98 7.04
N CYS A 183 2.77 7.38 8.27
CA CYS A 183 3.46 6.53 9.25
C CYS A 183 2.52 5.56 9.96
N VAL A 184 1.77 4.76 9.23
CA VAL A 184 0.77 3.83 9.77
C VAL A 184 0.94 2.44 9.18
N GLY A 185 0.52 1.42 9.93
CA GLY A 185 0.58 0.04 9.47
C GLY A 185 1.96 -0.35 8.97
N ALA A 186 2.01 -1.00 7.82
CA ALA A 186 3.26 -1.43 7.18
C ALA A 186 4.18 -0.27 6.75
N GLY A 187 3.67 0.98 6.71
CA GLY A 187 4.45 2.17 6.37
C GLY A 187 5.13 2.87 7.56
N THR A 188 4.99 2.34 8.78
CA THR A 188 5.44 3.01 10.02
C THR A 188 6.95 3.25 10.06
N GLY A 189 7.78 2.27 9.67
CA GLY A 189 9.25 2.34 9.74
C GLY A 189 9.95 2.61 8.41
N THR A 190 9.22 3.00 7.36
CA THR A 190 9.78 3.11 6.01
C THR A 190 10.38 4.48 5.71
N ILE A 191 11.33 4.52 4.77
CA ILE A 191 11.97 5.73 4.25
C ILE A 191 11.83 5.75 2.73
N CYS A 192 11.46 6.90 2.16
CA CYS A 192 11.29 7.06 0.72
C CYS A 192 11.95 8.34 0.24
N PHE A 193 12.83 8.25 -0.77
CA PHE A 193 13.59 9.37 -1.31
C PHE A 193 14.40 10.14 -0.25
N GLY A 194 14.87 9.49 0.82
CA GLY A 194 15.54 10.15 1.94
C GLY A 194 14.61 10.88 2.91
N PHE A 195 13.30 10.86 2.67
CA PHE A 195 12.26 11.37 3.57
C PHE A 195 11.55 10.21 4.27
N LYS A 196 10.69 10.52 5.24
CA LYS A 196 9.82 9.52 5.83
C LYS A 196 8.89 8.94 4.77
N GLY A 197 8.98 7.63 4.56
CA GLY A 197 8.07 6.85 3.72
C GLY A 197 6.74 6.57 4.40
N GLY A 198 5.90 5.69 3.82
CA GLY A 198 4.62 5.37 4.44
C GLY A 198 3.65 4.62 3.53
N ILE A 199 2.42 4.55 4.00
CA ILE A 199 1.28 4.12 3.20
C ILE A 199 0.73 5.34 2.45
N GLY A 200 0.44 5.14 1.16
CA GLY A 200 -0.26 6.13 0.34
C GLY A 200 -1.37 5.48 -0.47
N THR A 201 -2.40 6.24 -0.82
CA THR A 201 -3.51 5.71 -1.61
C THR A 201 -4.12 6.76 -2.53
N ALA A 202 -4.71 6.31 -3.62
CA ALA A 202 -5.46 7.16 -4.54
C ALA A 202 -6.46 6.33 -5.37
N SER A 203 -7.45 7.01 -5.98
CA SER A 203 -8.36 6.40 -6.94
C SER A 203 -8.60 7.30 -8.15
N ARG A 204 -9.05 6.68 -9.23
CA ARG A 204 -9.53 7.37 -10.43
C ARG A 204 -10.78 6.69 -10.97
N LYS A 205 -11.75 7.50 -11.39
CA LYS A 205 -12.95 7.05 -12.10
C LYS A 205 -12.73 7.12 -13.59
N ILE A 206 -13.01 6.03 -14.27
CA ILE A 206 -13.10 5.99 -15.73
C ILE A 206 -14.45 6.62 -16.12
N SER A 207 -14.50 7.27 -17.27
CA SER A 207 -15.75 7.89 -17.75
C SER A 207 -16.87 6.85 -17.93
N ASP A 208 -18.12 7.24 -17.75
CA ASP A 208 -19.26 6.34 -17.98
C ASP A 208 -19.30 5.83 -19.43
N ALA A 209 -18.84 6.64 -20.39
CA ALA A 209 -18.72 6.25 -21.80
C ALA A 209 -17.70 5.11 -22.02
N ASP A 210 -16.71 4.97 -21.12
CA ASP A 210 -15.66 3.94 -21.13
C ASP A 210 -15.93 2.83 -20.09
N GLY A 211 -17.16 2.74 -19.55
CA GLY A 211 -17.62 1.71 -18.64
C GLY A 211 -17.79 2.12 -17.18
N GLY A 212 -17.42 3.36 -16.79
CA GLY A 212 -17.68 3.91 -15.47
C GLY A 212 -16.90 3.28 -14.31
N TYR A 213 -15.89 2.46 -14.60
CA TYR A 213 -15.14 1.70 -13.60
C TYR A 213 -14.25 2.58 -12.72
N THR A 214 -13.95 2.07 -11.54
CA THR A 214 -13.01 2.68 -10.61
C THR A 214 -11.69 1.90 -10.60
N VAL A 215 -10.58 2.61 -10.61
CA VAL A 215 -9.25 2.06 -10.32
C VAL A 215 -8.72 2.70 -9.05
N GLY A 216 -8.41 1.88 -8.06
CA GLY A 216 -7.84 2.29 -6.78
C GLY A 216 -6.44 1.73 -6.59
N VAL A 217 -5.56 2.48 -5.94
CA VAL A 217 -4.19 2.07 -5.67
C VAL A 217 -3.86 2.31 -4.20
N LEU A 218 -3.13 1.37 -3.57
CA LEU A 218 -2.47 1.56 -2.29
C LEU A 218 -0.99 1.21 -2.47
N VAL A 219 -0.11 2.03 -1.89
CA VAL A 219 1.33 1.81 -1.95
C VAL A 219 1.94 1.77 -0.55
N GLN A 220 2.91 0.89 -0.36
CA GLN A 220 3.86 0.91 0.75
C GLN A 220 5.21 1.33 0.18
N THR A 221 5.69 2.52 0.57
CA THR A 221 6.87 3.15 -0.04
C THR A 221 8.08 3.03 0.87
N ASN A 222 9.19 2.50 0.33
CA ASN A 222 10.47 2.37 1.03
C ASN A 222 11.60 2.27 0.00
N TYR A 223 11.80 3.30 -0.83
CA TYR A 223 12.76 3.24 -1.92
C TYR A 223 13.49 4.56 -2.13
N GLY A 224 14.66 4.48 -2.75
CA GLY A 224 15.50 5.60 -3.14
C GLY A 224 15.16 6.16 -4.53
N GLY A 225 15.93 7.14 -4.95
CA GLY A 225 15.77 7.84 -6.22
C GLY A 225 15.77 9.34 -6.04
N ASP A 226 15.30 10.07 -7.05
CA ASP A 226 15.28 11.52 -7.08
C ASP A 226 13.82 12.01 -7.12
N LEU A 227 13.28 12.40 -5.96
CA LEU A 227 11.86 12.76 -5.82
C LEU A 227 11.42 13.78 -6.87
N THR A 228 10.49 13.35 -7.70
CA THR A 228 9.88 14.16 -8.75
C THR A 228 8.37 14.26 -8.53
N ILE A 229 7.84 15.48 -8.48
CA ILE A 229 6.42 15.76 -8.28
C ILE A 229 5.90 16.51 -9.50
N ALA A 230 4.93 15.95 -10.22
CA ALA A 230 4.35 16.53 -11.44
C ALA A 230 5.42 16.92 -12.51
N GLY A 231 6.52 16.18 -12.58
CA GLY A 231 7.63 16.44 -13.49
C GLY A 231 8.71 17.40 -12.96
N VAL A 232 8.54 17.96 -11.77
CA VAL A 232 9.52 18.86 -11.13
C VAL A 232 10.42 18.05 -10.19
N PRO A 233 11.76 18.08 -10.33
CA PRO A 233 12.70 17.30 -9.51
C PRO A 233 12.94 17.96 -8.14
N ILE A 234 11.92 17.96 -7.31
CA ILE A 234 11.89 18.61 -5.97
C ILE A 234 12.95 18.02 -5.03
N GLY A 235 13.26 16.74 -5.18
CA GLY A 235 14.23 16.06 -4.30
C GLY A 235 15.59 16.76 -4.27
N ARG A 236 16.07 17.21 -5.42
CA ARG A 236 17.36 17.91 -5.54
C ARG A 236 17.38 19.27 -4.84
N GLU A 237 16.25 19.96 -4.82
CA GLU A 237 16.15 21.28 -4.18
C GLU A 237 16.01 21.17 -2.67
N LEU A 238 15.33 20.15 -2.18
CA LEU A 238 15.11 19.92 -0.74
C LEU A 238 16.31 19.27 -0.06
N GLN A 239 17.03 18.39 -0.75
CA GLN A 239 18.23 17.71 -0.24
C GLN A 239 19.47 18.53 -0.58
N LYS A 240 19.75 19.56 0.19
CA LYS A 240 20.97 20.41 0.05
C LYS A 240 22.29 19.72 0.41
N LYS A 241 22.26 18.46 0.85
CA LYS A 241 23.45 17.61 1.11
C LYS A 241 23.27 16.31 0.33
N GLU A 242 24.34 15.87 -0.33
CA GLU A 242 24.49 14.52 -0.83
C GLU A 242 24.30 13.53 0.34
N THR A 243 23.08 13.13 0.61
CA THR A 243 22.84 11.88 1.30
C THR A 243 23.25 10.81 0.27
N GLU A 244 24.18 9.94 0.64
CA GLU A 244 24.41 8.69 -0.09
C GLU A 244 23.04 7.97 -0.19
N ASN A 245 22.36 8.23 -1.26
CA ASN A 245 21.07 7.64 -1.54
C ASN A 245 21.42 6.24 -2.01
N SER A 246 21.45 5.27 -1.08
CA SER A 246 21.81 3.88 -1.34
C SER A 246 20.81 3.29 -2.31
N GLY A 247 20.26 3.77 -3.22
CA GLY A 247 19.36 3.24 -4.27
C GLY A 247 18.55 1.97 -3.91
N ASP A 248 18.88 1.38 -2.78
CA ASP A 248 18.25 0.18 -2.24
C ASP A 248 16.92 0.52 -1.56
N GLY A 249 15.99 -0.41 -1.65
CA GLY A 249 14.68 -0.20 -1.04
C GLY A 249 13.65 -1.18 -1.58
N SER A 250 12.38 -0.84 -1.48
CA SER A 250 11.30 -1.67 -2.02
C SER A 250 10.02 -0.85 -2.14
N CYS A 251 9.15 -1.26 -3.05
CA CYS A 251 7.82 -0.69 -3.18
C CYS A 251 6.79 -1.79 -3.41
N MET A 252 5.78 -1.84 -2.55
CA MET A 252 4.61 -2.67 -2.79
C MET A 252 3.49 -1.78 -3.32
N ILE A 253 2.96 -2.15 -4.48
CA ILE A 253 1.83 -1.48 -5.12
C ILE A 253 0.67 -2.47 -5.21
N VAL A 254 -0.47 -2.11 -4.65
CA VAL A 254 -1.72 -2.88 -4.77
C VAL A 254 -2.69 -2.09 -5.60
N VAL A 255 -3.17 -2.68 -6.70
CA VAL A 255 -4.11 -2.07 -7.64
C VAL A 255 -5.42 -2.83 -7.61
N ALA A 256 -6.51 -2.17 -7.31
CA ALA A 256 -7.87 -2.72 -7.34
C ALA A 256 -8.68 -2.09 -8.46
N THR A 257 -9.61 -2.85 -9.01
CA THR A 257 -10.65 -2.33 -9.92
C THR A 257 -11.93 -3.13 -9.77
N ASP A 258 -13.07 -2.52 -10.07
CA ASP A 258 -14.37 -3.18 -10.20
C ASP A 258 -14.70 -3.58 -11.66
N ALA A 259 -13.77 -3.34 -12.59
CA ALA A 259 -13.94 -3.76 -13.97
C ALA A 259 -13.92 -5.29 -14.13
N PRO A 260 -14.75 -5.89 -15.00
CA PRO A 260 -14.81 -7.33 -15.23
C PRO A 260 -13.64 -7.78 -16.13
N ILE A 261 -12.44 -7.76 -15.62
CA ILE A 261 -11.21 -8.08 -16.38
C ILE A 261 -10.51 -9.32 -15.83
N THR A 262 -9.96 -10.12 -16.74
CA THR A 262 -9.22 -11.35 -16.43
C THR A 262 -7.83 -11.08 -15.87
N SER A 263 -7.19 -12.11 -15.28
CA SER A 263 -5.82 -12.07 -14.77
C SER A 263 -4.81 -11.56 -15.81
N ARG A 264 -4.96 -11.94 -17.09
CA ARG A 264 -4.11 -11.44 -18.18
C ARG A 264 -4.18 -9.91 -18.30
N ASN A 265 -5.37 -9.32 -18.25
CA ASN A 265 -5.54 -7.87 -18.31
C ASN A 265 -5.14 -7.18 -17.00
N LEU A 266 -5.35 -7.82 -15.86
CA LEU A 266 -4.84 -7.37 -14.56
C LEU A 266 -3.31 -7.31 -14.56
N LYS A 267 -2.62 -8.27 -15.17
CA LYS A 267 -1.15 -8.24 -15.33
C LYS A 267 -0.69 -7.06 -16.19
N ARG A 268 -1.44 -6.72 -17.25
CA ARG A 268 -1.18 -5.52 -18.06
C ARG A 268 -1.41 -4.24 -17.27
N LEU A 269 -2.42 -4.20 -16.39
CA LEU A 269 -2.69 -3.10 -15.48
C LEU A 269 -1.55 -2.95 -14.45
N ALA A 270 -1.15 -4.06 -13.81
CA ALA A 270 -0.04 -4.10 -12.86
C ALA A 270 1.25 -3.55 -13.47
N ARG A 271 1.61 -3.98 -14.68
CA ARG A 271 2.80 -3.46 -15.38
C ARG A 271 2.76 -1.94 -15.57
N ARG A 272 1.58 -1.36 -15.78
CA ARG A 272 1.43 0.09 -15.99
C ARG A 272 1.64 0.91 -14.70
N ALA A 273 1.41 0.33 -13.53
CA ALA A 273 1.67 1.00 -12.27
C ALA A 273 3.15 1.40 -12.11
N MET A 274 4.06 0.66 -12.74
CA MET A 274 5.50 0.97 -12.73
C MET A 274 5.84 2.27 -13.42
N PHE A 275 5.07 2.69 -14.43
CA PHE A 275 5.26 4.02 -15.03
C PHE A 275 4.90 5.14 -14.05
N GLY A 276 3.96 4.88 -13.12
CA GLY A 276 3.67 5.80 -12.02
C GLY A 276 4.85 5.92 -11.07
N LEU A 277 5.43 4.78 -10.64
CA LEU A 277 6.62 4.76 -9.79
C LEU A 277 7.79 5.51 -10.45
N ALA A 278 8.10 5.21 -11.71
CA ALA A 278 9.18 5.88 -12.44
C ALA A 278 8.99 7.41 -12.54
N LYS A 279 7.74 7.88 -12.70
CA LYS A 279 7.42 9.32 -12.73
C LYS A 279 7.62 10.02 -11.38
N THR A 280 7.68 9.30 -10.28
CA THR A 280 8.01 9.87 -8.97
C THR A 280 9.52 9.95 -8.73
N GLY A 281 10.33 9.39 -9.64
CA GLY A 281 11.79 9.35 -9.53
C GLY A 281 12.35 8.06 -8.96
N GLY A 282 11.52 7.03 -8.78
CA GLY A 282 11.96 5.67 -8.43
C GLY A 282 12.67 5.02 -9.62
N ASN A 283 13.79 4.35 -9.39
CA ASN A 283 14.68 3.81 -10.41
C ASN A 283 14.81 2.28 -10.43
N CYS A 284 14.12 1.56 -9.52
CA CYS A 284 14.16 0.09 -9.43
C CYS A 284 15.60 -0.43 -9.39
N SER A 285 16.42 0.08 -8.46
CA SER A 285 17.82 -0.30 -8.31
C SER A 285 17.98 -1.79 -8.00
N ASN A 286 19.20 -2.34 -8.18
CA ASN A 286 19.46 -3.78 -8.04
C ASN A 286 19.09 -4.35 -6.67
N GLY A 287 19.28 -3.59 -5.58
CA GLY A 287 18.91 -3.96 -4.21
C GLY A 287 17.48 -3.65 -3.82
N SER A 288 16.61 -3.28 -4.75
CA SER A 288 15.24 -2.87 -4.53
C SER A 288 14.24 -3.95 -4.97
N GLY A 289 13.11 -4.07 -4.29
CA GLY A 289 12.02 -5.00 -4.63
C GLY A 289 10.75 -4.25 -5.00
N GLU A 290 10.41 -4.20 -6.29
CA GLU A 290 9.19 -3.56 -6.79
C GLU A 290 8.20 -4.60 -7.27
N TYR A 291 7.12 -4.71 -6.52
CA TYR A 291 6.05 -5.67 -6.80
C TYR A 291 4.71 -4.97 -6.94
N VAL A 292 3.94 -5.41 -7.91
CA VAL A 292 2.57 -4.92 -8.12
C VAL A 292 1.61 -6.09 -8.06
N ILE A 293 0.63 -6.03 -7.16
CA ILE A 293 -0.49 -6.96 -7.07
C ILE A 293 -1.72 -6.24 -7.64
N ALA A 294 -2.33 -6.78 -8.68
CA ALA A 294 -3.56 -6.24 -9.23
C ALA A 294 -4.70 -7.24 -9.12
N PHE A 295 -5.90 -6.79 -8.75
CA PHE A 295 -7.08 -7.64 -8.64
C PHE A 295 -8.36 -6.92 -9.07
N SER A 296 -9.38 -7.71 -9.45
CA SER A 296 -10.73 -7.21 -9.71
C SER A 296 -11.70 -7.67 -8.64
N THR A 297 -12.54 -6.76 -8.15
CA THR A 297 -13.60 -7.07 -7.18
C THR A 297 -14.92 -7.47 -7.86
N ASN A 298 -14.98 -7.44 -9.19
CA ASN A 298 -16.20 -7.75 -9.95
C ASN A 298 -16.74 -9.11 -9.56
N GLU A 299 -18.02 -9.18 -9.19
CA GLU A 299 -18.62 -10.39 -8.64
C GLU A 299 -18.77 -11.50 -9.67
N GLU A 300 -19.03 -11.14 -10.93
CA GLU A 300 -19.19 -12.10 -12.04
C GLU A 300 -17.87 -12.80 -12.38
N MET A 301 -16.75 -12.18 -12.02
CA MET A 301 -15.41 -12.72 -12.25
C MET A 301 -14.91 -13.61 -11.10
N ARG A 302 -15.65 -13.75 -10.00
CA ARG A 302 -15.27 -14.60 -8.87
C ARG A 302 -15.25 -16.07 -9.23
N ILE A 303 -14.25 -16.78 -8.74
CA ILE A 303 -13.99 -18.18 -9.03
C ILE A 303 -14.40 -19.03 -7.82
N SER A 304 -15.49 -19.77 -7.92
CA SER A 304 -15.97 -20.64 -6.85
C SER A 304 -15.05 -21.85 -6.65
N TYR A 305 -14.63 -22.11 -5.41
CA TYR A 305 -13.82 -23.28 -5.04
C TYR A 305 -14.53 -24.61 -5.33
N LEU A 306 -15.85 -24.68 -5.06
CA LEU A 306 -16.64 -25.91 -5.19
C LEU A 306 -17.23 -26.11 -6.59
N ARG A 307 -17.37 -25.07 -7.36
CA ARG A 307 -17.89 -25.14 -8.72
C ARG A 307 -16.75 -24.93 -9.69
N GLY A 308 -16.31 -25.97 -10.36
CA GLY A 308 -15.44 -25.82 -11.52
C GLY A 308 -16.14 -24.93 -12.55
N THR A 309 -16.03 -23.62 -12.39
CA THR A 309 -16.66 -22.64 -13.25
C THR A 309 -15.88 -22.60 -14.55
N LYS A 310 -16.48 -23.12 -15.61
CA LYS A 310 -15.92 -23.02 -16.96
C LYS A 310 -16.35 -21.68 -17.53
N PHE A 311 -15.52 -20.66 -17.42
CA PHE A 311 -15.67 -19.46 -18.22
C PHE A 311 -14.91 -19.65 -19.53
N TYR A 312 -15.63 -19.67 -20.62
CA TYR A 312 -15.04 -19.53 -21.95
C TYR A 312 -15.32 -18.11 -22.42
N VAL A 313 -14.29 -17.30 -22.50
CA VAL A 313 -14.34 -16.01 -23.19
C VAL A 313 -13.89 -16.26 -24.62
N GLU A 314 -14.69 -15.90 -25.60
CA GLU A 314 -14.29 -15.99 -27.01
C GLU A 314 -13.08 -15.07 -27.24
N ASN A 315 -12.09 -15.55 -27.99
CA ASN A 315 -10.88 -14.79 -28.31
C ASN A 315 -11.15 -13.45 -29.02
N LYS A 316 -12.35 -13.24 -29.52
CA LYS A 316 -12.79 -11.99 -30.16
C LYS A 316 -12.99 -10.84 -29.18
N GLU A 317 -13.15 -11.14 -27.88
CA GLU A 317 -13.37 -10.15 -26.82
C GLU A 317 -12.07 -9.80 -26.07
N LEU A 318 -10.95 -10.37 -26.48
CA LEU A 318 -9.60 -10.10 -25.98
C LEU A 318 -8.83 -9.16 -26.89
#